data_3f56adc518f6026971a15d4b8e5dae13
#
_entry.id   3f56adc518f6026971a15d4b8e5dae13
#
_cell.length_a   1.000
_cell.length_b   1.000
_cell.length_c   1.000
_cell.angle_alpha   90.00
_cell.angle_beta   90.00
_cell.angle_gamma   90.00
#
_symmetry.space_group_name_H-M   'P 1'
#
loop_
_entity.id
_entity.type
_entity.pdbx_description
1 polymer ?
#
loop_
_entity_poly.entity_id
_entity_poly.type
_entity_poly.pdbx_seq_one_letter_code
_entity_poly.pdbx_strand_id
1 'polypeptide(L)'
;ASYGYNDIQTPSIEFFDVFNKERGSVPSNEMFKLFDRYGNTLVLRPDMTPSIARATAKYFEDRVLPVKLCYLGNTFINVSKYYQGRLKENTMLGAELINDNSLAADYEIISMVIDCMLSAGLTEFQVELGNVAFFNGLLHKAGITGDSSEELLRLIKDKNYFGVEELLDSLNIDDAVAKALLELPQLFGGTEVLEKAKSLTDEYELLKNNNYDKYISFDLGDLSEHAYYTGIIFHAYTFGTGEPVVNGGRYDKLLGQFGCDKASIGFSITIDRL
;
A
#
# COMPACT_ATOMS: atom_id res chain seq x y z
N ALA A 1 4.65 -7.37 -20.81
CA ALA A 1 4.01 -7.72 -22.10
C ALA A 1 2.93 -8.79 -21.94
N SER A 2 3.10 -9.80 -21.07
CA SER A 2 2.15 -10.91 -20.89
C SER A 2 0.80 -10.49 -20.32
N TYR A 3 0.74 -9.47 -19.46
CA TYR A 3 -0.47 -8.94 -18.84
C TYR A 3 -1.09 -7.75 -19.57
N GLY A 4 -0.49 -7.26 -20.66
CA GLY A 4 -1.03 -6.16 -21.49
C GLY A 4 -0.88 -4.77 -20.89
N TYR A 5 0.11 -4.55 -20.02
CA TYR A 5 0.44 -3.24 -19.45
C TYR A 5 1.30 -2.42 -20.41
N ASN A 6 1.04 -1.11 -20.45
CA ASN A 6 1.80 -0.14 -21.22
C ASN A 6 2.82 0.57 -20.34
N ASP A 7 4.01 0.81 -20.88
CA ASP A 7 5.05 1.52 -20.18
C ASP A 7 4.67 2.99 -19.93
N ILE A 8 4.91 3.47 -18.70
CA ILE A 8 4.83 4.88 -18.35
C ILE A 8 6.13 5.36 -17.72
N GLN A 9 6.56 6.56 -18.10
CA GLN A 9 7.67 7.23 -17.45
C GLN A 9 7.21 8.59 -16.90
N THR A 10 7.35 8.77 -15.60
CA THR A 10 7.07 10.04 -14.92
C THR A 10 8.36 10.79 -14.60
N PRO A 11 8.32 12.13 -14.42
CA PRO A 11 9.50 12.91 -14.08
C PRO A 11 10.14 12.47 -12.76
N SER A 12 11.49 12.49 -12.69
CA SER A 12 12.22 12.26 -11.43
C SER A 12 12.14 13.46 -10.48
N ILE A 13 11.97 14.66 -11.03
CA ILE A 13 11.74 15.90 -10.28
C ILE A 13 10.29 16.30 -10.48
N GLU A 14 9.56 16.48 -9.38
CA GLU A 14 8.13 16.75 -9.38
C GLU A 14 7.82 17.91 -8.42
N PHE A 15 6.66 18.54 -8.56
CA PHE A 15 6.21 19.52 -7.58
C PHE A 15 5.94 18.86 -6.23
N PHE A 16 6.33 19.54 -5.13
CA PHE A 16 6.10 19.05 -3.77
C PHE A 16 4.62 18.73 -3.50
N ASP A 17 3.71 19.51 -4.05
CA ASP A 17 2.26 19.36 -3.85
C ASP A 17 1.70 18.03 -4.40
N VAL A 18 2.43 17.35 -5.27
CA VAL A 18 2.05 16.00 -5.75
C VAL A 18 2.17 14.96 -4.63
N PHE A 19 3.04 15.23 -3.64
CA PHE A 19 3.35 14.33 -2.53
C PHE A 19 3.00 14.92 -1.16
N ASN A 20 2.05 15.86 -1.10
CA ASN A 20 1.64 16.43 0.17
C ASN A 20 1.00 15.37 1.10
N LYS A 21 0.71 15.75 2.38
CA LYS A 21 0.29 14.83 3.45
C LYS A 21 -0.83 13.85 3.05
N GLU A 22 -1.77 14.27 2.21
CA GLU A 22 -2.94 13.46 1.81
C GLU A 22 -2.66 12.53 0.62
N ARG A 23 -1.61 12.81 -0.17
CA ARG A 23 -1.25 12.11 -1.41
C ARG A 23 0.04 11.32 -1.27
N GLY A 24 0.81 11.59 -0.21
CA GLY A 24 2.15 11.08 -0.04
C GLY A 24 2.21 9.79 0.76
N SER A 25 3.20 9.00 0.41
CA SER A 25 3.64 7.82 1.13
C SER A 25 4.81 8.11 2.08
N VAL A 26 5.45 9.28 1.92
CA VAL A 26 6.69 9.64 2.63
C VAL A 26 6.51 10.97 3.35
N PRO A 27 6.91 11.06 4.64
CA PRO A 27 6.88 12.32 5.38
C PRO A 27 7.71 13.42 4.70
N SER A 28 7.23 14.66 4.80
CA SER A 28 7.87 15.83 4.15
C SER A 28 9.32 16.06 4.55
N ASN A 29 9.73 15.66 5.78
CA ASN A 29 11.11 15.77 6.28
C ASN A 29 12.03 14.68 5.70
N GLU A 30 11.49 13.66 5.08
CA GLU A 30 12.24 12.59 4.42
C GLU A 30 12.29 12.76 2.89
N MET A 31 11.81 13.86 2.35
CA MET A 31 11.91 14.19 0.93
C MET A 31 13.15 15.02 0.63
N PHE A 32 13.82 14.73 -0.49
CA PHE A 32 14.84 15.62 -1.06
C PHE A 32 14.15 16.80 -1.75
N LYS A 33 14.29 18.01 -1.19
CA LYS A 33 13.66 19.24 -1.69
C LYS A 33 14.64 20.09 -2.46
N LEU A 34 14.14 20.70 -3.55
CA LEU A 34 14.84 21.62 -4.44
C LEU A 34 13.96 22.85 -4.66
N PHE A 35 14.54 23.89 -5.22
CA PHE A 35 13.80 25.08 -5.64
C PHE A 35 14.07 25.35 -7.12
N ASP A 36 13.01 25.67 -7.86
CA ASP A 36 13.17 26.14 -9.22
C ASP A 36 13.54 27.65 -9.22
N ARG A 37 13.82 28.19 -10.41
CA ARG A 37 14.16 29.64 -10.57
C ARG A 37 13.01 30.58 -10.23
N TYR A 38 11.80 30.09 -10.03
CA TYR A 38 10.60 30.88 -9.68
C TYR A 38 10.27 30.77 -8.19
N GLY A 39 11.02 30.01 -7.41
CA GLY A 39 10.80 29.78 -5.99
C GLY A 39 9.80 28.66 -5.66
N ASN A 40 9.36 27.88 -6.64
CA ASN A 40 8.51 26.73 -6.37
C ASN A 40 9.32 25.62 -5.70
N THR A 41 8.70 24.94 -4.73
CA THR A 41 9.30 23.76 -4.10
C THR A 41 9.09 22.53 -4.97
N LEU A 42 10.22 21.92 -5.35
CA LEU A 42 10.28 20.66 -6.09
C LEU A 42 10.84 19.58 -5.18
N VAL A 43 10.60 18.32 -5.53
CA VAL A 43 11.19 17.16 -4.84
C VAL A 43 11.72 16.15 -5.85
N LEU A 44 12.75 15.42 -5.47
CA LEU A 44 13.03 14.13 -6.09
C LEU A 44 11.90 13.18 -5.67
N ARG A 45 11.23 12.54 -6.64
CA ARG A 45 10.05 11.71 -6.36
C ARG A 45 10.34 10.62 -5.33
N PRO A 46 9.65 10.63 -4.19
CA PRO A 46 9.82 9.60 -3.16
C PRO A 46 9.04 8.33 -3.45
N ASP A 47 8.06 8.39 -4.34
CA ASP A 47 7.14 7.32 -4.72
C ASP A 47 6.70 7.47 -6.20
N MET A 48 6.40 6.37 -6.86
CA MET A 48 5.96 6.37 -8.26
C MET A 48 4.44 6.61 -8.38
N THR A 49 3.64 6.01 -7.50
CA THR A 49 2.19 5.96 -7.59
C THR A 49 1.50 7.33 -7.64
N PRO A 50 1.83 8.35 -6.79
CA PRO A 50 1.20 9.66 -6.90
C PRO A 50 1.48 10.38 -8.23
N SER A 51 2.68 10.25 -8.78
CA SER A 51 3.02 10.82 -10.09
C SER A 51 2.25 10.15 -11.22
N ILE A 52 2.06 8.82 -11.15
CA ILE A 52 1.27 8.06 -12.12
C ILE A 52 -0.22 8.40 -11.99
N ALA A 53 -0.74 8.50 -10.76
CA ALA A 53 -2.12 8.90 -10.48
C ALA A 53 -2.42 10.28 -11.08
N ARG A 54 -1.54 11.27 -10.87
CA ARG A 54 -1.64 12.61 -11.46
C ARG A 54 -1.62 12.57 -12.99
N ALA A 55 -0.70 11.81 -13.58
CA ALA A 55 -0.61 11.67 -15.03
C ALA A 55 -1.86 11.01 -15.61
N THR A 56 -2.38 9.97 -14.95
CA THR A 56 -3.60 9.27 -15.36
C THR A 56 -4.82 10.16 -15.25
N ALA A 57 -4.99 10.88 -14.16
CA ALA A 57 -6.09 11.84 -14.00
C ALA A 57 -6.09 12.89 -15.11
N LYS A 58 -4.90 13.35 -15.54
CA LYS A 58 -4.78 14.37 -16.58
C LYS A 58 -4.97 13.86 -18.01
N TYR A 59 -4.44 12.67 -18.33
CA TYR A 59 -4.34 12.21 -19.72
C TYR A 59 -5.31 11.07 -20.07
N PHE A 60 -5.94 10.44 -19.07
CA PHE A 60 -6.84 9.30 -19.23
C PHE A 60 -8.19 9.51 -18.50
N GLU A 61 -8.55 10.76 -18.21
CA GLU A 61 -9.80 11.13 -17.51
C GLU A 61 -11.02 10.51 -18.19
N ASP A 62 -11.15 10.67 -19.50
CA ASP A 62 -12.30 10.23 -20.30
C ASP A 62 -12.30 8.72 -20.61
N ARG A 63 -11.28 7.98 -20.19
CA ARG A 63 -11.23 6.55 -20.45
C ARG A 63 -12.25 5.77 -19.62
N VAL A 64 -13.14 5.06 -20.31
CA VAL A 64 -14.15 4.16 -19.73
C VAL A 64 -13.54 2.80 -19.38
N LEU A 65 -12.63 2.29 -20.24
CA LEU A 65 -11.96 0.99 -20.03
C LEU A 65 -10.82 1.13 -19.01
N PRO A 66 -10.47 0.05 -18.29
CA PRO A 66 -9.33 0.03 -17.39
C PRO A 66 -8.04 0.50 -18.06
N VAL A 67 -7.24 1.25 -17.32
CA VAL A 67 -5.92 1.73 -17.73
C VAL A 67 -4.88 0.87 -17.02
N LYS A 68 -4.05 0.19 -17.80
CA LYS A 68 -3.00 -0.72 -17.33
C LYS A 68 -1.64 -0.11 -17.63
N LEU A 69 -0.91 0.31 -16.60
CA LEU A 69 0.39 0.97 -16.70
C LEU A 69 1.45 0.19 -15.91
N CYS A 70 2.66 0.09 -16.46
CA CYS A 70 3.82 -0.43 -15.74
C CYS A 70 4.99 0.54 -15.86
N TYR A 71 5.91 0.45 -14.92
CA TYR A 71 7.04 1.37 -14.85
C TYR A 71 8.32 0.68 -14.34
N LEU A 72 9.44 1.27 -14.73
CA LEU A 72 10.74 1.05 -14.13
C LEU A 72 11.39 2.43 -13.91
N GLY A 73 11.82 2.71 -12.69
CA GLY A 73 12.41 4.01 -12.36
C GLY A 73 12.85 4.13 -10.93
N ASN A 74 13.59 5.20 -10.63
CA ASN A 74 14.16 5.40 -9.30
C ASN A 74 13.25 6.25 -8.42
N THR A 75 13.22 5.92 -7.13
CA THR A 75 12.64 6.73 -6.05
C THR A 75 13.75 7.19 -5.10
N PHE A 76 13.52 8.32 -4.41
CA PHE A 76 14.54 8.99 -3.60
C PHE A 76 13.99 9.33 -2.23
N ILE A 77 14.58 8.76 -1.17
CA ILE A 77 14.18 9.00 0.21
C ILE A 77 15.37 9.48 1.01
N ASN A 78 15.24 10.65 1.65
CA ASN A 78 16.25 11.22 2.52
C ASN A 78 16.12 10.64 3.93
N VAL A 79 16.50 9.37 4.10
CA VAL A 79 16.33 8.60 5.33
C VAL A 79 17.10 9.24 6.47
N SER A 80 16.51 9.28 7.67
CA SER A 80 17.14 9.77 8.87
C SER A 80 18.27 8.84 9.36
N LYS A 81 19.14 9.39 10.23
CA LYS A 81 20.37 8.75 10.75
C LYS A 81 20.20 7.35 11.41
N TYR A 82 18.96 6.96 11.72
CA TYR A 82 18.69 5.72 12.46
C TYR A 82 18.61 4.46 11.57
N TYR A 83 18.57 4.62 10.26
CA TYR A 83 18.48 3.51 9.31
C TYR A 83 19.79 3.31 8.56
N GLN A 84 20.80 2.76 9.27
CA GLN A 84 22.06 2.39 8.64
C GLN A 84 21.82 1.27 7.62
N GLY A 85 22.27 1.49 6.39
CA GLY A 85 22.19 0.51 5.30
C GLY A 85 21.05 0.69 4.32
N ARG A 86 20.07 1.58 4.56
CA ARG A 86 19.04 1.91 3.54
C ARG A 86 19.61 2.80 2.44
N LEU A 87 19.35 2.42 1.20
CA LEU A 87 19.68 3.24 0.04
C LEU A 87 18.78 4.48 0.02
N LYS A 88 19.37 5.62 -0.35
CA LYS A 88 18.61 6.86 -0.56
C LYS A 88 17.97 6.93 -1.94
N GLU A 89 18.45 6.14 -2.86
CA GLU A 89 17.92 5.93 -4.19
C GLU A 89 17.64 4.44 -4.35
N ASN A 90 16.41 4.09 -4.74
CA ASN A 90 15.99 2.72 -4.95
C ASN A 90 15.41 2.58 -6.36
N THR A 91 15.77 1.49 -7.03
CA THR A 91 15.18 1.13 -8.32
C THR A 91 13.85 0.40 -8.09
N MET A 92 12.78 0.96 -8.64
CA MET A 92 11.43 0.44 -8.49
C MET A 92 10.90 -0.06 -9.83
N LEU A 93 10.35 -1.28 -9.81
CA LEU A 93 9.53 -1.83 -10.90
C LEU A 93 8.11 -1.98 -10.35
N GLY A 94 7.09 -1.62 -11.13
CA GLY A 94 5.73 -1.79 -10.66
C GLY A 94 4.68 -1.71 -11.75
N ALA A 95 3.43 -1.92 -11.35
CA ALA A 95 2.27 -1.84 -12.22
C ALA A 95 1.06 -1.26 -11.49
N GLU A 96 0.25 -0.52 -12.24
CA GLU A 96 -0.97 0.13 -11.76
C GLU A 96 -2.14 -0.24 -12.68
N LEU A 97 -3.19 -0.79 -12.10
CA LEU A 97 -4.47 -1.08 -12.75
C LEU A 97 -5.50 -0.08 -12.27
N ILE A 98 -5.92 0.79 -13.14
CA ILE A 98 -6.73 1.97 -12.82
C ILE A 98 -8.08 1.88 -13.51
N ASN A 99 -9.14 2.34 -12.84
CA ASN A 99 -10.53 2.29 -13.28
C ASN A 99 -11.11 0.87 -13.30
N ASP A 100 -10.72 0.06 -12.30
CA ASP A 100 -11.30 -1.27 -12.07
C ASP A 100 -11.39 -1.54 -10.56
N ASN A 101 -12.61 -1.74 -10.05
CA ASN A 101 -12.89 -2.07 -8.66
C ASN A 101 -13.30 -3.53 -8.46
N SER A 102 -13.09 -4.37 -9.46
CA SER A 102 -13.47 -5.78 -9.40
C SER A 102 -12.46 -6.61 -8.61
N LEU A 103 -12.94 -7.70 -8.04
CA LEU A 103 -12.11 -8.74 -7.45
C LEU A 103 -11.09 -9.32 -8.45
N ALA A 104 -11.45 -9.35 -9.75
CA ALA A 104 -10.55 -9.80 -10.81
C ALA A 104 -9.32 -8.89 -10.96
N ALA A 105 -9.48 -7.58 -10.69
CA ALA A 105 -8.35 -6.64 -10.69
C ALA A 105 -7.39 -6.91 -9.53
N ASP A 106 -7.90 -7.19 -8.32
CA ASP A 106 -7.10 -7.55 -7.15
C ASP A 106 -6.33 -8.85 -7.42
N TYR A 107 -7.04 -9.86 -7.93
CA TYR A 107 -6.43 -11.14 -8.31
C TYR A 107 -5.33 -10.96 -9.39
N GLU A 108 -5.58 -10.17 -10.43
CA GLU A 108 -4.60 -9.93 -11.50
C GLU A 108 -3.30 -9.33 -10.94
N ILE A 109 -3.42 -8.33 -10.08
CA ILE A 109 -2.26 -7.63 -9.49
C ILE A 109 -1.48 -8.56 -8.54
N ILE A 110 -2.15 -9.28 -7.65
CA ILE A 110 -1.47 -10.21 -6.72
C ILE A 110 -0.81 -11.37 -7.48
N SER A 111 -1.50 -11.92 -8.49
CA SER A 111 -0.92 -12.96 -9.35
C SER A 111 0.31 -12.47 -10.08
N MET A 112 0.30 -11.22 -10.59
CA MET A 112 1.44 -10.61 -11.26
C MET A 112 2.62 -10.44 -10.30
N VAL A 113 2.39 -10.10 -9.03
CA VAL A 113 3.44 -10.06 -8.00
C VAL A 113 4.10 -11.41 -7.86
N ILE A 114 3.30 -12.49 -7.69
CA ILE A 114 3.83 -13.86 -7.54
C ILE A 114 4.63 -14.27 -8.78
N ASP A 115 4.10 -14.00 -9.97
CA ASP A 115 4.78 -14.31 -11.24
C ASP A 115 6.10 -13.53 -11.40
N CYS A 116 6.15 -12.26 -10.96
CA CYS A 116 7.36 -11.45 -10.96
C CYS A 116 8.42 -12.04 -10.01
N MET A 117 8.02 -12.42 -8.79
CA MET A 117 8.93 -13.04 -7.81
C MET A 117 9.51 -14.36 -8.34
N LEU A 118 8.65 -15.22 -8.91
CA LEU A 118 9.07 -16.48 -9.53
C LEU A 118 10.00 -16.24 -10.74
N SER A 119 9.69 -15.25 -11.58
CA SER A 119 10.50 -14.89 -12.74
C SER A 119 11.86 -14.31 -12.35
N ALA A 120 11.97 -13.67 -11.18
CA ALA A 120 13.21 -13.22 -10.59
C ALA A 120 14.06 -14.39 -10.02
N GLY A 121 13.53 -15.62 -10.01
CA GLY A 121 14.21 -16.81 -9.52
C GLY A 121 14.00 -17.08 -8.03
N LEU A 122 13.11 -16.36 -7.37
CA LEU A 122 12.77 -16.57 -5.97
C LEU A 122 11.81 -17.76 -5.85
N THR A 123 12.16 -18.75 -5.02
CA THR A 123 11.35 -19.93 -4.77
C THR A 123 10.77 -19.97 -3.36
N GLU A 124 11.38 -19.22 -2.44
CA GLU A 124 10.97 -19.09 -1.03
C GLU A 124 10.61 -17.63 -0.73
N PHE A 125 9.33 -17.34 -0.79
CA PHE A 125 8.77 -16.03 -0.45
C PHE A 125 7.33 -16.18 0.02
N GLN A 126 6.84 -15.15 0.72
CA GLN A 126 5.48 -15.07 1.21
C GLN A 126 4.86 -13.73 0.77
N VAL A 127 3.66 -13.77 0.26
CA VAL A 127 2.82 -12.60 0.01
C VAL A 127 1.80 -12.52 1.13
N GLU A 128 1.96 -11.53 1.99
CA GLU A 128 1.11 -11.28 3.14
C GLU A 128 0.00 -10.31 2.74
N LEU A 129 -1.25 -10.71 2.96
CA LEU A 129 -2.44 -9.96 2.61
C LEU A 129 -3.06 -9.34 3.87
N GLY A 130 -3.31 -8.04 3.83
CA GLY A 130 -4.05 -7.27 4.82
C GLY A 130 -5.24 -6.53 4.19
N ASN A 131 -6.01 -5.83 5.03
CA ASN A 131 -7.11 -5.00 4.53
C ASN A 131 -7.35 -3.79 5.44
N VAL A 132 -6.95 -2.61 4.99
CA VAL A 132 -7.12 -1.37 5.76
C VAL A 132 -8.58 -0.95 5.91
N ALA A 133 -9.47 -1.37 5.02
CA ALA A 133 -10.90 -1.07 5.11
C ALA A 133 -11.53 -1.70 6.36
N PHE A 134 -11.01 -2.84 6.83
CA PHE A 134 -11.50 -3.49 8.04
C PHE A 134 -11.24 -2.62 9.27
N PHE A 135 -10.01 -2.13 9.44
CA PHE A 135 -9.64 -1.22 10.52
C PHE A 135 -10.46 0.08 10.46
N ASN A 136 -10.54 0.71 9.29
CA ASN A 136 -11.33 1.92 9.09
C ASN A 136 -12.81 1.71 9.41
N GLY A 137 -13.37 0.55 9.08
CA GLY A 137 -14.73 0.14 9.43
C GLY A 137 -14.96 0.06 10.94
N LEU A 138 -13.99 -0.49 11.68
CA LEU A 138 -14.02 -0.54 13.14
C LEU A 138 -13.95 0.86 13.76
N LEU A 139 -13.05 1.73 13.25
CA LEU A 139 -12.95 3.13 13.70
C LEU A 139 -14.27 3.88 13.49
N HIS A 140 -14.85 3.75 12.30
CA HIS A 140 -16.14 4.38 12.00
C HIS A 140 -17.26 3.88 12.94
N LYS A 141 -17.32 2.57 13.18
CA LYS A 141 -18.31 1.98 14.09
C LYS A 141 -18.13 2.43 15.53
N ALA A 142 -16.88 2.63 15.96
CA ALA A 142 -16.54 3.16 17.29
C ALA A 142 -16.73 4.67 17.41
N GLY A 143 -16.90 5.40 16.29
CA GLY A 143 -16.91 6.87 16.28
C GLY A 143 -15.53 7.49 16.57
N ILE A 144 -14.44 6.73 16.41
CA ILE A 144 -13.08 7.21 16.64
C ILE A 144 -12.61 7.99 15.42
N THR A 145 -12.23 9.26 15.62
CA THR A 145 -11.79 10.18 14.56
C THR A 145 -10.67 11.10 15.03
N GLY A 146 -10.01 11.79 14.10
CA GLY A 146 -8.98 12.78 14.43
C GLY A 146 -7.78 12.20 15.17
N ASP A 147 -7.27 12.93 16.16
CA ASP A 147 -6.05 12.60 16.90
C ASP A 147 -6.10 11.21 17.56
N SER A 148 -7.27 10.79 18.05
CA SER A 148 -7.44 9.46 18.66
C SER A 148 -7.27 8.33 17.64
N SER A 149 -7.69 8.53 16.39
CA SER A 149 -7.50 7.53 15.35
C SER A 149 -6.03 7.46 14.88
N GLU A 150 -5.35 8.61 14.80
CA GLU A 150 -3.92 8.66 14.48
C GLU A 150 -3.07 8.01 15.59
N GLU A 151 -3.41 8.26 16.85
CA GLU A 151 -2.74 7.66 18.00
C GLU A 151 -2.96 6.14 18.06
N LEU A 152 -4.20 5.68 17.83
CA LEU A 152 -4.51 4.24 17.80
C LEU A 152 -3.72 3.53 16.69
N LEU A 153 -3.69 4.13 15.49
CA LEU A 153 -2.91 3.63 14.37
C LEU A 153 -1.42 3.51 14.73
N ARG A 154 -0.86 4.55 15.37
CA ARG A 154 0.52 4.57 15.81
C ARG A 154 0.81 3.46 16.83
N LEU A 155 -0.04 3.30 17.85
CA LEU A 155 0.12 2.28 18.88
C LEU A 155 0.07 0.85 18.31
N ILE A 156 -0.83 0.61 17.34
CA ILE A 156 -0.92 -0.69 16.66
C ILE A 156 0.36 -0.97 15.84
N LYS A 157 0.82 0.00 15.06
CA LYS A 157 2.07 -0.11 14.28
C LYS A 157 3.30 -0.35 15.14
N ASP A 158 3.37 0.32 16.29
CA ASP A 158 4.44 0.17 17.27
C ASP A 158 4.31 -1.16 18.08
N LYS A 159 3.26 -1.96 17.82
CA LYS A 159 2.90 -3.17 18.58
C LYS A 159 2.77 -2.92 20.09
N ASN A 160 2.38 -1.71 20.46
CA ASN A 160 2.16 -1.30 21.85
C ASN A 160 0.73 -1.64 22.29
N TYR A 161 0.45 -2.92 22.50
CA TYR A 161 -0.89 -3.42 22.85
C TYR A 161 -1.43 -2.87 24.16
N PHE A 162 -0.55 -2.61 25.15
CA PHE A 162 -0.95 -1.99 26.41
C PHE A 162 -1.46 -0.55 26.17
N GLY A 163 -0.76 0.24 25.37
CA GLY A 163 -1.21 1.59 25.00
C GLY A 163 -2.52 1.58 24.19
N VAL A 164 -2.74 0.55 23.35
CA VAL A 164 -4.03 0.36 22.65
C VAL A 164 -5.15 0.15 23.65
N GLU A 165 -4.98 -0.74 24.65
CA GLU A 165 -5.97 -1.02 25.68
C GLU A 165 -6.30 0.24 26.49
N GLU A 166 -5.29 0.96 27.00
CA GLU A 166 -5.48 2.21 27.75
C GLU A 166 -6.24 3.28 26.93
N LEU A 167 -5.89 3.44 25.65
CA LEU A 167 -6.56 4.40 24.78
C LEU A 167 -8.04 4.02 24.58
N LEU A 168 -8.33 2.76 24.26
CA LEU A 168 -9.69 2.28 24.03
C LEU A 168 -10.57 2.40 25.28
N ASP A 169 -10.04 2.09 26.47
CA ASP A 169 -10.72 2.27 27.75
C ASP A 169 -11.08 3.74 28.00
N SER A 170 -10.21 4.67 27.60
CA SER A 170 -10.45 6.10 27.76
C SER A 170 -11.56 6.66 26.87
N LEU A 171 -11.83 5.99 25.73
CA LEU A 171 -12.76 6.49 24.71
C LEU A 171 -14.23 6.10 24.95
N ASN A 172 -14.52 5.26 25.96
CA ASN A 172 -15.86 4.81 26.31
C ASN A 172 -16.68 4.30 25.10
N ILE A 173 -16.09 3.41 24.32
CA ILE A 173 -16.68 2.80 23.12
C ILE A 173 -17.36 1.46 23.46
N ASP A 174 -18.11 0.89 22.52
CA ASP A 174 -18.75 -0.41 22.66
C ASP A 174 -17.70 -1.52 22.90
N ASP A 175 -17.92 -2.35 23.92
CA ASP A 175 -16.98 -3.41 24.33
C ASP A 175 -16.64 -4.40 23.22
N ALA A 176 -17.59 -4.72 22.33
CA ALA A 176 -17.36 -5.66 21.24
C ALA A 176 -16.46 -5.03 20.16
N VAL A 177 -16.57 -3.71 19.95
CA VAL A 177 -15.71 -2.98 18.99
C VAL A 177 -14.32 -2.79 19.60
N ALA A 178 -14.21 -2.45 20.88
CA ALA A 178 -12.94 -2.37 21.60
C ALA A 178 -12.17 -3.69 21.52
N LYS A 179 -12.86 -4.80 21.82
CA LYS A 179 -12.29 -6.14 21.71
C LYS A 179 -11.81 -6.46 20.29
N ALA A 180 -12.60 -6.13 19.25
CA ALA A 180 -12.21 -6.36 17.88
C ALA A 180 -10.96 -5.56 17.49
N LEU A 181 -10.83 -4.30 17.95
CA LEU A 181 -9.64 -3.46 17.73
C LEU A 181 -8.40 -4.01 18.45
N LEU A 182 -8.55 -4.57 19.64
CA LEU A 182 -7.48 -5.22 20.40
C LEU A 182 -7.01 -6.54 19.77
N GLU A 183 -7.94 -7.32 19.21
CA GLU A 183 -7.63 -8.60 18.56
C GLU A 183 -7.02 -8.42 17.17
N LEU A 184 -7.35 -7.33 16.46
CA LEU A 184 -6.97 -7.10 15.07
C LEU A 184 -5.46 -7.28 14.82
N PRO A 185 -4.54 -6.68 15.59
CA PRO A 185 -3.11 -6.84 15.39
C PRO A 185 -2.56 -8.25 15.66
N GLN A 186 -3.40 -9.14 16.19
CA GLN A 186 -3.06 -10.53 16.52
C GLN A 186 -3.62 -11.52 15.48
N LEU A 187 -4.39 -10.99 14.49
CA LEU A 187 -4.97 -11.79 13.41
C LEU A 187 -3.99 -11.91 12.25
N PHE A 188 -2.99 -12.76 12.41
CA PHE A 188 -2.00 -13.07 11.39
C PHE A 188 -1.78 -14.59 11.29
N GLY A 189 -1.37 -15.08 10.11
CA GLY A 189 -1.06 -16.49 9.88
C GLY A 189 -1.64 -17.03 8.58
N GLY A 190 -2.11 -18.26 8.61
CA GLY A 190 -2.66 -18.97 7.46
C GLY A 190 -4.17 -18.76 7.30
N THR A 191 -4.82 -19.77 6.73
CA THR A 191 -6.26 -19.72 6.37
C THR A 191 -7.21 -19.61 7.58
N GLU A 192 -6.74 -19.88 8.79
CA GLU A 192 -7.50 -19.69 10.02
C GLU A 192 -7.93 -18.23 10.24
N VAL A 193 -7.19 -17.28 9.68
CA VAL A 193 -7.53 -15.86 9.73
C VAL A 193 -8.79 -15.54 8.92
N LEU A 194 -9.05 -16.27 7.83
CA LEU A 194 -10.20 -16.05 6.94
C LEU A 194 -11.54 -16.26 7.63
N GLU A 195 -11.61 -17.09 8.66
CA GLU A 195 -12.86 -17.27 9.44
C GLU A 195 -13.31 -15.94 10.08
N LYS A 196 -12.35 -15.06 10.40
CA LYS A 196 -12.60 -13.74 10.99
C LYS A 196 -12.59 -12.61 9.96
N ALA A 197 -11.96 -12.82 8.81
CA ALA A 197 -11.77 -11.83 7.75
C ALA A 197 -12.44 -12.27 6.42
N LYS A 198 -13.77 -12.37 6.42
CA LYS A 198 -14.52 -12.79 5.23
C LYS A 198 -14.26 -11.97 3.97
N SER A 199 -13.84 -10.71 4.12
CA SER A 199 -13.51 -9.83 3.00
C SER A 199 -12.31 -10.30 2.17
N LEU A 200 -11.47 -11.18 2.69
CA LEU A 200 -10.30 -11.74 1.99
C LEU A 200 -10.54 -13.16 1.45
N THR A 201 -11.72 -13.73 1.72
CA THR A 201 -12.02 -15.13 1.36
C THR A 201 -12.10 -15.30 -0.14
N ASP A 202 -12.76 -14.39 -0.83
CA ASP A 202 -13.00 -14.50 -2.28
C ASP A 202 -11.68 -14.31 -3.05
N GLU A 203 -10.81 -13.38 -2.62
CA GLU A 203 -9.47 -13.20 -3.17
C GLU A 203 -8.61 -14.46 -2.99
N TYR A 204 -8.65 -15.04 -1.79
CA TYR A 204 -7.90 -16.26 -1.50
C TYR A 204 -8.37 -17.45 -2.33
N GLU A 205 -9.69 -17.67 -2.48
CA GLU A 205 -10.21 -18.76 -3.29
C GLU A 205 -9.81 -18.64 -4.78
N LEU A 206 -9.75 -17.43 -5.33
CA LEU A 206 -9.24 -17.21 -6.69
C LEU A 206 -7.75 -17.55 -6.80
N LEU A 207 -6.94 -17.15 -5.84
CA LEU A 207 -5.50 -17.45 -5.80
C LEU A 207 -5.26 -18.96 -5.65
N LYS A 208 -6.03 -19.63 -4.78
CA LYS A 208 -5.96 -21.07 -4.54
C LYS A 208 -6.32 -21.89 -5.80
N ASN A 209 -7.32 -21.48 -6.54
CA ASN A 209 -7.72 -22.15 -7.79
C ASN A 209 -6.61 -22.13 -8.86
N ASN A 210 -5.61 -21.26 -8.71
CA ASN A 210 -4.45 -21.15 -9.60
C ASN A 210 -3.14 -21.62 -8.94
N ASN A 211 -3.21 -22.33 -7.80
CA ASN A 211 -2.07 -22.87 -7.04
C ASN A 211 -1.11 -21.81 -6.50
N TYR A 212 -1.61 -20.60 -6.19
CA TYR A 212 -0.85 -19.53 -5.55
C TYR A 212 -0.98 -19.52 -4.02
N ASP A 213 -1.88 -20.33 -3.46
CA ASP A 213 -2.20 -20.43 -2.03
C ASP A 213 -0.98 -20.68 -1.15
N LYS A 214 -0.01 -21.46 -1.61
CA LYS A 214 1.23 -21.75 -0.89
C LYS A 214 2.14 -20.53 -0.66
N TYR A 215 1.92 -19.45 -1.41
CA TYR A 215 2.65 -18.18 -1.27
C TYR A 215 1.90 -17.15 -0.43
N ILE A 216 0.67 -17.45 0.01
CA ILE A 216 -0.20 -16.49 0.68
C ILE A 216 -0.22 -16.71 2.19
N SER A 217 -0.09 -15.61 2.93
CA SER A 217 -0.42 -15.48 4.35
C SER A 217 -1.27 -14.23 4.58
N PHE A 218 -1.73 -14.05 5.81
CA PHE A 218 -2.61 -12.94 6.17
C PHE A 218 -2.06 -12.18 7.37
N ASP A 219 -2.14 -10.86 7.36
CA ASP A 219 -1.93 -10.00 8.53
C ASP A 219 -2.95 -8.85 8.51
N LEU A 220 -3.97 -8.94 9.36
CA LEU A 220 -4.98 -7.89 9.49
C LEU A 220 -4.51 -6.73 10.39
N GLY A 221 -3.42 -6.92 11.12
CA GLY A 221 -2.74 -5.89 11.89
C GLY A 221 -1.81 -5.03 11.06
N ASP A 222 -1.51 -5.43 9.82
CA ASP A 222 -0.78 -4.59 8.87
C ASP A 222 -1.71 -3.49 8.35
N LEU A 223 -1.46 -2.27 8.78
CA LEU A 223 -2.28 -1.09 8.45
C LEU A 223 -1.60 -0.18 7.44
N SER A 224 -0.49 -0.62 6.85
CA SER A 224 0.35 0.10 5.88
C SER A 224 0.87 1.48 6.34
N GLU A 225 2.02 1.87 5.80
CA GLU A 225 2.57 3.22 6.00
C GLU A 225 1.93 4.24 5.03
N HIS A 226 1.32 3.78 3.94
CA HIS A 226 0.79 4.64 2.89
C HIS A 226 -0.66 5.06 3.20
N ALA A 227 -0.85 6.36 3.48
CA ALA A 227 -2.14 6.92 3.85
C ALA A 227 -3.21 6.84 2.74
N TYR A 228 -2.82 6.56 1.49
CA TYR A 228 -3.74 6.51 0.36
C TYR A 228 -4.43 5.17 0.16
N TYR A 229 -4.02 4.08 0.83
CA TYR A 229 -4.69 2.79 0.67
C TYR A 229 -6.10 2.79 1.25
N THR A 230 -7.02 2.11 0.54
CA THR A 230 -8.46 2.11 0.86
C THR A 230 -9.07 0.72 1.04
N GLY A 231 -8.36 -0.33 0.67
CA GLY A 231 -8.86 -1.71 0.66
C GLY A 231 -7.78 -2.73 0.99
N ILE A 232 -7.69 -3.77 0.16
CA ILE A 232 -6.64 -4.77 0.30
C ILE A 232 -5.26 -4.14 0.17
N ILE A 233 -4.35 -4.60 1.02
CA ILE A 233 -2.92 -4.29 0.96
C ILE A 233 -2.15 -5.61 0.95
N PHE A 234 -0.94 -5.58 0.40
CA PHE A 234 -0.09 -6.76 0.41
C PHE A 234 1.39 -6.39 0.38
N HIS A 235 2.16 -7.24 1.05
CA HIS A 235 3.61 -7.16 1.11
C HIS A 235 4.21 -8.51 0.74
N ALA A 236 5.27 -8.53 -0.07
CA ALA A 236 5.99 -9.77 -0.30
C ALA A 236 7.36 -9.74 0.38
N TYR A 237 7.63 -10.80 1.11
CA TYR A 237 8.88 -11.01 1.85
C TYR A 237 9.62 -12.21 1.28
N THR A 238 10.94 -12.12 1.25
CA THR A 238 11.83 -13.24 0.93
C THR A 238 12.88 -13.41 2.02
N PHE A 239 13.55 -14.54 2.02
CA PHE A 239 14.55 -14.84 3.03
C PHE A 239 15.71 -13.83 3.01
N GLY A 240 16.06 -13.32 4.18
CA GLY A 240 17.26 -12.47 4.40
C GLY A 240 17.06 -10.98 4.21
N THR A 241 15.88 -10.49 3.79
CA THR A 241 15.67 -9.05 3.52
C THR A 241 15.25 -8.24 4.75
N GLY A 242 14.58 -8.82 5.73
CA GLY A 242 14.09 -8.12 6.92
C GLY A 242 13.04 -7.04 6.66
N GLU A 243 12.85 -6.64 5.39
CA GLU A 243 11.88 -5.68 4.90
C GLU A 243 11.19 -6.27 3.66
N PRO A 244 9.94 -5.84 3.34
CA PRO A 244 9.27 -6.32 2.15
C PRO A 244 10.02 -5.91 0.88
N VAL A 245 10.09 -6.82 -0.08
CA VAL A 245 10.61 -6.55 -1.42
C VAL A 245 9.53 -6.02 -2.35
N VAL A 246 8.26 -6.32 -2.04
CA VAL A 246 7.08 -5.82 -2.76
C VAL A 246 6.14 -5.13 -1.78
N ASN A 247 5.62 -3.97 -2.19
CA ASN A 247 4.53 -3.28 -1.52
C ASN A 247 3.42 -3.02 -2.52
N GLY A 248 2.17 -3.23 -2.15
CA GLY A 248 1.04 -2.98 -3.02
C GLY A 248 -0.28 -2.89 -2.27
N GLY A 249 -1.32 -2.48 -3.00
CA GLY A 249 -2.67 -2.38 -2.45
C GLY A 249 -3.61 -1.54 -3.28
N ARG A 250 -4.87 -1.46 -2.84
CA ARG A 250 -5.95 -0.70 -3.46
C ARG A 250 -6.01 0.73 -2.91
N TYR A 251 -6.13 1.72 -3.81
CA TYR A 251 -6.08 3.15 -3.49
C TYR A 251 -7.11 3.96 -4.27
N ASP A 252 -8.38 3.66 -4.08
CA ASP A 252 -9.50 4.16 -4.88
C ASP A 252 -9.73 5.68 -4.79
N LYS A 253 -9.18 6.37 -3.78
CA LYS A 253 -9.38 7.81 -3.56
C LYS A 253 -8.22 8.69 -4.03
N LEU A 254 -7.07 8.10 -4.39
CA LEU A 254 -5.88 8.88 -4.72
C LEU A 254 -6.06 9.72 -5.98
N LEU A 255 -6.65 9.16 -7.05
CA LEU A 255 -6.87 9.88 -8.29
C LEU A 255 -7.87 11.03 -8.12
N GLY A 256 -8.86 10.91 -7.22
CA GLY A 256 -9.81 11.98 -6.90
C GLY A 256 -9.14 13.25 -6.39
N GLN A 257 -8.00 13.13 -5.73
CA GLN A 257 -7.20 14.29 -5.29
C GLN A 257 -6.54 15.04 -6.46
N PHE A 258 -6.53 14.44 -7.66
CA PHE A 258 -6.10 15.07 -8.91
C PHE A 258 -7.27 15.36 -9.85
N GLY A 259 -8.52 15.28 -9.35
CA GLY A 259 -9.74 15.66 -10.07
C GLY A 259 -10.43 14.53 -10.83
N CYS A 260 -10.02 13.27 -10.67
CA CYS A 260 -10.60 12.15 -11.42
C CYS A 260 -10.77 10.91 -10.51
N ASP A 261 -11.99 10.69 -10.00
CA ASP A 261 -12.28 9.53 -9.15
C ASP A 261 -12.27 8.22 -9.95
N LYS A 262 -11.28 7.38 -9.69
CA LYS A 262 -11.16 6.05 -10.31
C LYS A 262 -10.58 5.06 -9.30
N ALA A 263 -11.27 3.92 -9.15
CA ALA A 263 -10.76 2.81 -8.37
C ALA A 263 -9.43 2.30 -8.94
N SER A 264 -8.48 2.00 -8.07
CA SER A 264 -7.12 1.67 -8.49
C SER A 264 -6.46 0.68 -7.55
N ILE A 265 -5.67 -0.21 -8.12
CA ILE A 265 -4.80 -1.13 -7.39
C ILE A 265 -3.46 -1.23 -8.11
N GLY A 266 -2.37 -1.37 -7.35
CA GLY A 266 -1.05 -1.50 -7.93
C GLY A 266 -0.02 -2.07 -6.95
N PHE A 267 1.19 -2.25 -7.45
CA PHE A 267 2.32 -2.70 -6.65
C PHE A 267 3.63 -2.09 -7.13
N SER A 268 4.60 -2.09 -6.24
CA SER A 268 5.99 -1.77 -6.54
C SER A 268 6.93 -2.83 -5.95
N ILE A 269 7.94 -3.20 -6.73
CA ILE A 269 9.04 -4.07 -6.35
C ILE A 269 10.30 -3.23 -6.17
N THR A 270 10.96 -3.30 -5.04
CA THR A 270 12.28 -2.70 -4.83
C THR A 270 13.34 -3.65 -5.38
N ILE A 271 13.84 -3.35 -6.58
CA ILE A 271 14.80 -4.23 -7.31
C ILE A 271 16.09 -4.42 -6.51
N ASP A 272 16.54 -3.38 -5.81
CA ASP A 272 17.79 -3.43 -5.01
C ASP A 272 17.70 -4.37 -3.79
N ARG A 273 16.51 -4.97 -3.54
CA ARG A 273 16.25 -5.93 -2.47
C ARG A 273 16.05 -7.37 -2.97
N LEU A 274 15.99 -7.56 -4.28
CA LEU A 274 15.92 -8.88 -4.92
C LEU A 274 17.31 -9.50 -5.01
#